data_de4ccff141b45f664ed5008e85cb3ede
#
_entry.id   de4ccff141b45f664ed5008e85cb3ede
#
_cell.length_a   1.000
_cell.length_b   1.000
_cell.length_c   1.000
_cell.angle_alpha   90.00
_cell.angle_beta   90.00
_cell.angle_gamma   90.00
#
_symmetry.space_group_name_H-M   'P 1'
#
loop_
_entity.id
_entity.type
_entity.pdbx_description
1 polymer ?
#
loop_
_entity_poly.entity_id
_entity_poly.type
_entity_poly.pdbx_seq_one_letter_code
_entity_poly.pdbx_strand_id
1 'polypeptide(L)'
;YLESIVLNLMSNALKYRSLTKTPKISIIAVEKENSVNLIIKDNGIGIDLGKNSDKIFGLYQRFHNYPDSKGLGLYLVKSQIEAMGGSIEVESQVNKGTQFSLTFKKV
;
A
#
# COMPACT_ATOMS: atom_id res chain seq x y z
N TYR A 1 12.60 2.08 9.21
CA TYR A 1 11.76 1.49 8.15
C TYR A 1 10.38 2.13 8.03
N LEU A 2 9.78 2.58 9.13
CA LEU A 2 8.41 3.10 9.09
C LEU A 2 8.27 4.31 8.16
N GLU A 3 9.20 5.24 8.24
CA GLU A 3 9.21 6.41 7.36
C GLU A 3 9.27 6.01 5.89
N SER A 4 10.15 5.09 5.55
CA SER A 4 10.29 4.57 4.19
C SER A 4 9.01 3.86 3.72
N ILE A 5 8.38 3.08 4.58
CA ILE A 5 7.13 2.39 4.27
C ILE A 5 6.03 3.39 3.96
N VAL A 6 5.85 4.40 4.81
CA VAL A 6 4.80 5.41 4.62
C VAL A 6 5.05 6.21 3.33
N LEU A 7 6.28 6.61 3.09
CA LEU A 7 6.63 7.36 1.87
C LEU A 7 6.36 6.54 0.61
N ASN A 8 6.69 5.25 0.62
CA ASN A 8 6.43 4.37 -0.51
C ASN A 8 4.94 4.21 -0.79
N LEU A 9 4.12 4.04 0.26
CA LEU A 9 2.68 3.89 0.09
C LEU A 9 2.01 5.18 -0.36
N MET A 10 2.45 6.32 0.16
CA MET A 10 1.95 7.62 -0.29
C MET A 10 2.34 7.91 -1.74
N SER A 11 3.57 7.58 -2.10
CA SER A 11 4.06 7.73 -3.46
C SER A 11 3.25 6.89 -4.45
N ASN A 12 2.93 5.65 -4.07
CA ASN A 12 2.06 4.79 -4.87
C ASN A 12 0.66 5.39 -5.03
N ALA A 13 0.10 5.93 -3.95
CA ALA A 13 -1.22 6.54 -4.00
C ALA A 13 -1.27 7.72 -4.97
N LEU A 14 -0.22 8.53 -5.01
CA LEU A 14 -0.13 9.65 -5.94
C LEU A 14 0.13 9.19 -7.37
N LYS A 15 0.99 8.20 -7.54
CA LYS A 15 1.33 7.66 -8.86
C LYS A 15 0.11 7.06 -9.55
N TYR A 16 -0.72 6.34 -8.82
CA TYR A 16 -1.89 5.67 -9.36
C TYR A 16 -3.20 6.40 -9.07
N ARG A 17 -3.13 7.71 -8.92
CA ARG A 17 -4.32 8.52 -8.69
C ARG A 17 -5.26 8.48 -9.89
N SER A 18 -6.55 8.63 -9.62
CA SER A 18 -7.54 8.78 -10.68
C SER A 18 -7.39 10.16 -11.34
N LEU A 19 -7.46 10.20 -12.65
CA LEU A 19 -7.41 11.46 -13.40
C LEU A 19 -8.75 12.20 -13.41
N THR A 20 -9.82 11.56 -12.94
CA THR A 20 -11.16 12.13 -12.93
C THR A 20 -11.62 12.54 -11.54
N LYS A 21 -10.82 12.32 -10.51
CA LYS A 21 -11.15 12.65 -9.12
C LYS A 21 -10.02 13.47 -8.50
N THR A 22 -10.37 14.32 -7.56
CA THR A 22 -9.37 14.98 -6.73
C THR A 22 -8.71 13.91 -5.84
N PRO A 23 -7.37 13.76 -5.89
CA PRO A 23 -6.71 12.74 -5.06
C PRO A 23 -6.96 12.97 -3.56
N LYS A 24 -7.35 11.91 -2.86
CA LYS A 24 -7.54 11.92 -1.42
C LYS A 24 -6.77 10.75 -0.82
N ILE A 25 -5.95 11.04 0.17
CA ILE A 25 -5.18 10.05 0.90
C ILE A 25 -5.48 10.23 2.38
N SER A 26 -5.93 9.16 3.03
CA SER A 26 -6.21 9.14 4.47
C SER A 26 -5.21 8.22 5.15
N ILE A 27 -4.67 8.67 6.28
CA ILE A 27 -3.78 7.88 7.12
C ILE A 27 -4.39 7.84 8.51
N ILE A 28 -4.70 6.64 9.00
CA ILE A 28 -5.33 6.43 10.29
C ILE A 28 -4.47 5.46 11.10
N ALA A 29 -4.12 5.85 12.32
CA ALA A 29 -3.40 4.98 13.23
C ALA A 29 -4.33 4.57 14.36
N VAL A 30 -4.44 3.26 14.60
CA VAL A 30 -5.22 2.70 15.69
C VAL A 30 -4.27 2.00 16.63
N GLU A 31 -4.15 2.50 17.85
CA GLU A 31 -3.30 1.92 18.88
C GLU A 31 -4.10 0.90 19.68
N LYS A 32 -3.54 -0.30 19.81
CA LYS A 32 -4.09 -1.36 20.65
C LYS A 32 -3.11 -1.66 21.76
N GLU A 33 -3.48 -2.54 22.68
CA GLU A 33 -2.64 -2.84 23.85
C GLU A 33 -1.22 -3.27 23.47
N ASN A 34 -1.10 -4.21 22.52
CA ASN A 34 0.19 -4.80 22.14
C ASN A 34 0.60 -4.52 20.69
N SER A 35 -0.19 -3.72 19.97
CA SER A 35 0.07 -3.49 18.55
C SER A 35 -0.42 -2.12 18.09
N VAL A 36 0.06 -1.70 16.93
CA VAL A 36 -0.44 -0.52 16.23
C VAL A 36 -0.87 -0.95 14.84
N ASN A 37 -2.05 -0.52 14.44
CA ASN A 37 -2.55 -0.72 13.08
C ASN A 37 -2.54 0.62 12.34
N LEU A 38 -1.85 0.68 11.22
CA LEU A 38 -1.75 1.87 10.39
C LEU A 38 -2.48 1.60 9.08
N ILE A 39 -3.50 2.42 8.79
CA ILE A 39 -4.34 2.26 7.60
C ILE A 39 -4.07 3.42 6.66
N ILE A 40 -3.66 3.12 5.44
CA ILE A 40 -3.40 4.11 4.40
C ILE A 40 -4.37 3.85 3.25
N LYS A 41 -5.28 4.78 3.02
CA LYS A 41 -6.36 4.63 2.05
C LYS A 41 -6.31 5.75 1.01
N ASP A 42 -6.51 5.40 -0.26
CA ASP A 42 -6.60 6.38 -1.33
C ASP A 42 -7.86 6.15 -2.18
N ASN A 43 -8.21 7.14 -2.99
CA ASN A 43 -9.31 7.07 -3.93
C ASN A 43 -8.81 6.98 -5.39
N GLY A 44 -7.69 6.32 -5.59
CA GLY A 44 -7.07 6.18 -6.91
C GLY A 44 -7.78 5.19 -7.84
N ILE A 45 -7.05 4.74 -8.84
CA ILE A 45 -7.62 3.84 -9.87
C ILE A 45 -7.87 2.43 -9.37
N GLY A 46 -7.29 2.06 -8.23
CA GLY A 46 -7.48 0.73 -7.66
C GLY A 46 -6.69 -0.36 -8.38
N ILE A 47 -6.74 -1.55 -7.81
CA ILE A 47 -6.05 -2.74 -8.32
C ILE A 47 -7.07 -3.86 -8.42
N ASP A 48 -7.07 -4.60 -9.52
CA ASP A 48 -7.89 -5.80 -9.65
C ASP A 48 -7.23 -6.94 -8.88
N LEU A 49 -7.66 -7.15 -7.63
CA LEU A 49 -7.10 -8.19 -6.77
C LEU A 49 -7.47 -9.60 -7.22
N GLY A 50 -8.56 -9.77 -7.95
CA GLY A 50 -8.90 -11.05 -8.55
C GLY A 50 -7.85 -11.51 -9.56
N LYS A 51 -7.20 -10.55 -10.23
CA LYS A 51 -6.15 -10.81 -11.22
C LYS A 51 -4.75 -10.80 -10.61
N ASN A 52 -4.50 -9.93 -9.62
CA ASN A 52 -3.16 -9.59 -9.16
C ASN A 52 -2.87 -9.95 -7.72
N SER A 53 -3.78 -10.63 -7.01
CA SER A 53 -3.63 -10.92 -5.58
C SER A 53 -2.32 -11.65 -5.25
N ASP A 54 -1.88 -12.54 -6.13
CA ASP A 54 -0.65 -13.32 -5.93
C ASP A 54 0.62 -12.55 -6.29
N LYS A 55 0.49 -11.38 -6.92
CA LYS A 55 1.61 -10.64 -7.50
C LYS A 55 1.88 -9.30 -6.85
N ILE A 56 0.94 -8.77 -6.08
CA ILE A 56 0.97 -7.38 -5.64
C ILE A 56 2.24 -7.02 -4.86
N PHE A 57 2.78 -7.95 -4.09
CA PHE A 57 4.01 -7.73 -3.31
C PHE A 57 5.24 -8.41 -3.92
N GLY A 58 5.11 -8.93 -5.15
CA GLY A 58 6.23 -9.61 -5.81
C GLY A 58 7.27 -8.63 -6.33
N LEU A 59 8.51 -9.14 -6.44
CA LEU A 59 9.61 -8.35 -6.99
C LEU A 59 9.39 -8.14 -8.50
N TYR A 60 9.54 -6.89 -8.94
CA TYR A 60 9.35 -6.47 -10.33
C TYR A 60 7.92 -6.67 -10.87
N GLN A 61 6.94 -6.88 -10.01
CA GLN A 61 5.55 -6.99 -10.44
C GLN A 61 4.96 -5.60 -10.70
N ARG A 62 4.18 -5.49 -11.77
CA ARG A 62 3.48 -4.26 -12.17
C ARG A 62 2.00 -4.54 -12.35
N PHE A 63 1.16 -3.64 -11.87
CA PHE A 63 -0.29 -3.76 -11.97
C PHE A 63 -0.86 -2.82 -13.02
N HIS A 64 -0.08 -1.83 -13.43
CA HIS A 64 -0.44 -0.82 -14.41
C HIS A 64 0.75 -0.54 -15.32
N ASN A 65 0.48 -0.18 -16.56
CA ASN A 65 1.50 0.14 -17.55
C ASN A 65 1.96 1.59 -17.44
N TYR A 66 2.56 1.96 -16.30
CA TYR A 66 3.17 3.27 -16.12
C TYR A 66 4.67 3.18 -16.40
N PRO A 67 5.21 4.07 -17.26
CA PRO A 67 6.62 3.97 -17.66
C PRO A 67 7.62 4.04 -16.52
N ASP A 68 7.28 4.74 -15.44
CA ASP A 68 8.15 4.90 -14.28
C ASP A 68 7.95 3.83 -13.20
N SER A 69 7.06 2.86 -13.44
CA SER A 69 6.81 1.79 -12.48
C SER A 69 7.90 0.74 -12.56
N LYS A 70 8.64 0.58 -11.47
CA LYS A 70 9.76 -0.36 -11.40
C LYS A 70 9.40 -1.68 -10.74
N GLY A 71 8.22 -1.80 -10.14
CA GLY A 71 7.79 -3.02 -9.49
C GLY A 71 8.55 -3.35 -8.21
N LEU A 72 9.18 -2.36 -7.58
CA LEU A 72 9.96 -2.56 -6.36
C LEU A 72 9.26 -2.04 -5.10
N GLY A 73 8.40 -1.01 -5.23
CA GLY A 73 7.84 -0.30 -4.09
C GLY A 73 7.12 -1.19 -3.09
N LEU A 74 6.16 -1.98 -3.55
CA LEU A 74 5.38 -2.84 -2.66
C LEU A 74 6.17 -4.04 -2.16
N TYR A 75 7.09 -4.57 -2.97
CA TYR A 75 8.01 -5.60 -2.52
C TYR A 75 8.85 -5.11 -1.34
N LEU A 76 9.41 -3.91 -1.46
CA LEU A 76 10.21 -3.30 -0.38
C LEU A 76 9.37 -3.04 0.85
N VAL A 77 8.15 -2.52 0.68
CA VAL A 77 7.24 -2.28 1.81
C VAL A 77 6.98 -3.57 2.59
N LYS A 78 6.64 -4.64 1.90
CA LYS A 78 6.40 -5.92 2.56
C LYS A 78 7.64 -6.43 3.27
N SER A 79 8.80 -6.35 2.62
CA SER A 79 10.06 -6.79 3.22
C SER A 79 10.39 -6.01 4.48
N GLN A 80 10.19 -4.71 4.46
CA GLN A 80 10.47 -3.84 5.61
C GLN A 80 9.50 -4.09 6.76
N ILE A 81 8.20 -4.22 6.47
CA ILE A 81 7.22 -4.46 7.54
C ILE A 81 7.44 -5.83 8.19
N GLU A 82 7.81 -6.84 7.41
CA GLU A 82 8.13 -8.16 7.95
C GLU A 82 9.40 -8.13 8.79
N ALA A 83 10.40 -7.34 8.39
CA ALA A 83 11.62 -7.14 9.17
C ALA A 83 11.34 -6.48 10.52
N MET A 84 10.26 -5.71 10.62
CA MET A 84 9.80 -5.08 11.87
C MET A 84 8.91 -6.00 12.71
N GLY A 85 8.71 -7.24 12.28
CA GLY A 85 7.82 -8.18 12.96
C GLY A 85 6.34 -7.91 12.72
N GLY A 86 6.01 -7.20 11.65
CA GLY A 86 4.65 -6.85 11.31
C GLY A 86 4.10 -7.58 10.10
N SER A 87 2.93 -7.17 9.68
CA SER A 87 2.26 -7.71 8.51
C SER A 87 1.56 -6.60 7.73
N ILE A 88 1.26 -6.87 6.47
CA ILE A 88 0.55 -5.94 5.60
C ILE A 88 -0.56 -6.68 4.86
N GLU A 89 -1.72 -6.02 4.79
CA GLU A 89 -2.86 -6.49 4.01
C GLU A 89 -3.30 -5.39 3.06
N VAL A 90 -3.95 -5.77 1.96
CA VAL A 90 -4.44 -4.84 0.96
C VAL A 90 -5.88 -5.15 0.60
N GLU A 91 -6.69 -4.10 0.47
CA GLU A 91 -8.03 -4.16 -0.09
C GLU A 91 -8.11 -3.12 -1.20
N SER A 92 -8.70 -3.49 -2.33
CA SER A 92 -8.77 -2.57 -3.45
C SER A 92 -9.94 -2.94 -4.36
N GLN A 93 -10.50 -1.91 -5.00
CA GLN A 93 -11.50 -2.07 -6.06
C GLN A 93 -11.15 -1.13 -7.20
N VAL A 94 -11.23 -1.65 -8.42
CA VAL A 94 -10.97 -0.86 -9.62
C VAL A 94 -11.92 0.36 -9.64
N ASN A 95 -11.38 1.53 -9.93
CA ASN A 95 -12.06 2.82 -9.97
C ASN A 95 -12.55 3.34 -8.61
N LYS A 96 -12.23 2.69 -7.50
CA LYS A 96 -12.60 3.15 -6.17
C LYS A 96 -11.42 3.50 -5.29
N GLY A 97 -10.32 2.78 -5.42
CA GLY A 97 -9.11 3.06 -4.67
C GLY A 97 -8.53 1.84 -4.00
N THR A 98 -7.53 2.09 -3.16
CA THR A 98 -6.76 1.04 -2.50
C THR A 98 -6.58 1.38 -1.03
N GLN A 99 -6.63 0.37 -0.17
CA GLN A 99 -6.37 0.51 1.26
C GLN A 99 -5.30 -0.50 1.67
N PHE A 100 -4.22 0.01 2.27
CA PHE A 100 -3.21 -0.83 2.90
C PHE A 100 -3.38 -0.78 4.41
N SER A 101 -3.35 -1.95 5.04
CA SER A 101 -3.47 -2.07 6.49
C SER A 101 -2.19 -2.73 7.00
N LEU A 102 -1.43 -2.00 7.80
CA LEU A 102 -0.17 -2.46 8.36
C LEU A 102 -0.35 -2.67 9.85
N THR A 103 0.16 -3.80 10.35
CA THR A 103 0.09 -4.11 11.76
C THR A 103 1.49 -4.42 12.27
N PHE A 104 1.91 -3.76 13.34
CA PHE A 104 3.18 -4.07 13.99
C PHE A 104 3.01 -4.11 15.50
N LYS A 105 3.89 -4.90 16.12
CA LYS A 105 3.92 -5.01 17.58
C LYS A 105 4.51 -3.75 18.19
N LYS A 106 3.98 -3.36 19.33
CA LYS A 106 4.62 -2.33 20.15
C LYS A 106 5.89 -2.88 20.75
N VAL A 107 6.85 -2.00 20.89
CA VAL A 107 8.10 -2.30 21.57
C VAL A 107 7.96 -2.05 23.07
#